data_e6e9e87bb44938e97bc38d07d1dd4f60
#
_entry.id   e6e9e87bb44938e97bc38d07d1dd4f60
#
_cell.length_a   1.000
_cell.length_b   1.000
_cell.length_c   1.000
_cell.angle_alpha   90.00
_cell.angle_beta   90.00
_cell.angle_gamma   90.00
#
_symmetry.space_group_name_H-M   'P 1'
#
loop_
_entity.id
_entity.type
_entity.pdbx_description
1 polymer ?
#
loop_
_entity_poly.entity_id
_entity_poly.type
_entity_poly.pdbx_seq_one_letter_code
_entity_poly.pdbx_strand_id
1 'polypeptide(L)'
;MRTDVEEAPPPYLWAAVAGALVLGLYVLTLAPSTALWDASEYITTAHVLGIPHPPGNPFFVALGRVWIILLEPTGLPVAVRVNLLAAVTSAGASAFWFLVAHRLLLPVVRDRVAARIGAGAAVLLGATAYTVWNQSTVNEKVYTLSVLIIAVVGWLALRWRDRRDEPGSERLLLWAVYLLALGSTSHLMSVLPLPALGLFVLASGPAVLLRPAVWVRAVPLVALALSFNLFLPLRAAQDPVINEGDPTCEPLGPRAGDIASALVWDNHLWGGSEGSACPALSHALAREQYQKPSIRQRMAPFSH
;
A
#
# COMPACT_ATOMS: atom_id res chain seq x y z
N MET A 1 -5.10 -12.44 -33.16
CA MET A 1 -6.52 -12.19 -33.33
C MET A 1 -7.10 -11.97 -31.95
N ARG A 2 -7.35 -10.70 -31.55
CA ARG A 2 -8.06 -10.41 -30.28
C ARG A 2 -9.50 -10.85 -30.49
N THR A 3 -10.05 -11.58 -29.54
CA THR A 3 -11.45 -12.00 -29.61
C THR A 3 -12.33 -10.81 -29.20
N ASP A 4 -13.55 -10.68 -29.71
CA ASP A 4 -14.53 -9.63 -29.36
C ASP A 4 -14.80 -9.55 -27.83
N VAL A 5 -14.44 -10.62 -27.11
CA VAL A 5 -14.53 -10.72 -25.66
C VAL A 5 -13.43 -9.91 -24.96
N GLU A 6 -12.26 -9.73 -25.60
CA GLU A 6 -11.13 -8.96 -25.05
C GLU A 6 -11.26 -7.45 -25.26
N GLU A 7 -12.07 -7.03 -26.25
CA GLU A 7 -12.30 -5.62 -26.59
C GLU A 7 -13.40 -4.94 -25.77
N ALA A 8 -14.18 -5.72 -25.01
CA ALA A 8 -15.24 -5.17 -24.20
C ALA A 8 -14.72 -4.24 -23.10
N PRO A 9 -15.41 -3.11 -22.83
CA PRO A 9 -15.05 -2.22 -21.74
C PRO A 9 -15.10 -2.97 -20.39
N PRO A 10 -14.17 -2.68 -19.47
CA PRO A 10 -14.18 -3.30 -18.15
C PRO A 10 -15.50 -3.05 -17.43
N PRO A 11 -15.99 -4.03 -16.65
CA PRO A 11 -17.29 -3.95 -15.97
C PRO A 11 -17.21 -3.10 -14.69
N TYR A 12 -16.87 -1.82 -14.80
CA TYR A 12 -16.67 -0.91 -13.66
C TYR A 12 -17.90 -0.79 -12.77
N LEU A 13 -19.11 -0.78 -13.34
CA LEU A 13 -20.35 -0.74 -12.56
C LEU A 13 -20.47 -1.98 -11.66
N TRP A 14 -20.18 -3.17 -12.19
CA TRP A 14 -20.24 -4.42 -11.41
C TRP A 14 -19.17 -4.48 -10.33
N ALA A 15 -17.98 -3.92 -10.62
CA ALA A 15 -16.92 -3.76 -9.63
C ALA A 15 -17.35 -2.82 -8.49
N ALA A 16 -17.98 -1.69 -8.84
CA ALA A 16 -18.51 -0.75 -7.85
C ALA A 16 -19.63 -1.40 -7.00
N VAL A 17 -20.53 -2.16 -7.62
CA VAL A 17 -21.57 -2.92 -6.89
C VAL A 17 -20.95 -3.94 -5.95
N ALA A 18 -19.93 -4.71 -6.40
CA ALA A 18 -19.24 -5.68 -5.55
C ALA A 18 -18.56 -4.99 -4.36
N GLY A 19 -17.85 -3.88 -4.59
CA GLY A 19 -17.25 -3.09 -3.52
C GLY A 19 -18.29 -2.52 -2.55
N ALA A 20 -19.41 -2.01 -3.04
CA ALA A 20 -20.48 -1.47 -2.21
C ALA A 20 -21.14 -2.54 -1.33
N LEU A 21 -21.37 -3.75 -1.85
CA LEU A 21 -21.90 -4.88 -1.07
C LEU A 21 -20.92 -5.30 0.04
N VAL A 22 -19.62 -5.38 -0.28
CA VAL A 22 -18.58 -5.67 0.70
C VAL A 22 -18.50 -4.56 1.75
N LEU A 23 -18.57 -3.28 1.35
CA LEU A 23 -18.60 -2.17 2.29
C LEU A 23 -19.81 -2.27 3.23
N GLY A 24 -20.98 -2.56 2.70
CA GLY A 24 -22.19 -2.77 3.49
C GLY A 24 -22.01 -3.87 4.54
N LEU A 25 -21.41 -5.01 4.17
CA LEU A 25 -21.10 -6.09 5.08
C LEU A 25 -20.15 -5.64 6.20
N TYR A 26 -19.08 -4.93 5.86
CA TYR A 26 -18.09 -4.47 6.83
C TYR A 26 -18.64 -3.39 7.76
N VAL A 27 -19.46 -2.48 7.25
CA VAL A 27 -20.12 -1.45 8.07
C VAL A 27 -21.10 -2.06 9.08
N LEU A 28 -21.87 -3.08 8.67
CA LEU A 28 -22.79 -3.80 9.54
C LEU A 28 -22.07 -4.56 10.67
N THR A 29 -20.82 -4.91 10.47
CA THR A 29 -19.99 -5.69 11.41
C THR A 29 -18.80 -4.89 11.96
N LEU A 30 -18.84 -3.56 11.78
CA LEU A 30 -17.74 -2.67 12.16
C LEU A 30 -17.51 -2.67 13.68
N ALA A 31 -16.27 -2.76 14.09
CA ALA A 31 -15.92 -2.69 15.51
C ALA A 31 -16.25 -1.29 16.07
N PRO A 32 -16.96 -1.22 17.22
CA PRO A 32 -17.40 0.05 17.81
C PRO A 32 -16.27 0.80 18.53
N SER A 33 -15.13 0.14 18.73
CA SER A 33 -13.98 0.69 19.46
C SER A 33 -12.67 0.12 18.94
N THR A 34 -11.59 0.29 19.71
CA THR A 34 -10.30 -0.37 19.42
C THR A 34 -10.38 -1.87 19.71
N ALA A 35 -9.43 -2.64 19.16
CA ALA A 35 -9.20 -4.03 19.50
C ALA A 35 -7.84 -4.19 20.20
N LEU A 36 -7.46 -5.43 20.47
CA LEU A 36 -6.12 -5.79 20.96
C LEU A 36 -5.04 -5.48 19.91
N TRP A 37 -3.79 -5.61 20.31
CA TRP A 37 -2.61 -5.37 19.50
C TRP A 37 -2.43 -3.88 19.13
N ASP A 38 -2.03 -3.59 17.90
CA ASP A 38 -1.61 -2.26 17.46
C ASP A 38 -2.80 -1.32 17.13
N ALA A 39 -4.06 -1.79 17.29
CA ALA A 39 -5.25 -1.01 16.90
C ALA A 39 -5.33 0.35 17.59
N SER A 40 -5.14 0.39 18.91
CA SER A 40 -5.19 1.63 19.69
C SER A 40 -4.06 2.58 19.32
N GLU A 41 -2.87 2.05 19.08
CA GLU A 41 -1.70 2.84 18.67
C GLU A 41 -1.96 3.55 17.34
N TYR A 42 -2.36 2.82 16.28
CA TYR A 42 -2.62 3.43 14.97
C TYR A 42 -3.79 4.41 14.99
N ILE A 43 -4.84 4.12 15.75
CA ILE A 43 -5.98 5.04 15.91
C ILE A 43 -5.53 6.32 16.59
N THR A 44 -4.75 6.20 17.68
CA THR A 44 -4.30 7.35 18.45
C THR A 44 -3.26 8.15 17.72
N THR A 45 -2.27 7.51 17.06
CA THR A 45 -1.24 8.21 16.28
C THR A 45 -1.85 8.95 15.09
N ALA A 46 -2.85 8.37 14.41
CA ALA A 46 -3.60 9.09 13.38
C ALA A 46 -4.36 10.30 13.96
N HIS A 47 -4.91 10.19 15.17
CA HIS A 47 -5.65 11.27 15.81
C HIS A 47 -4.76 12.44 16.23
N VAL A 48 -3.60 12.18 16.84
CA VAL A 48 -2.71 13.23 17.33
C VAL A 48 -1.56 13.58 16.39
N LEU A 49 -1.50 13.00 15.19
CA LEU A 49 -0.34 13.05 14.29
C LEU A 49 0.94 12.59 14.99
N GLY A 50 0.85 11.50 15.75
CA GLY A 50 2.00 10.86 16.40
C GLY A 50 2.84 10.03 15.44
N ILE A 51 3.89 9.43 15.98
CA ILE A 51 4.76 8.50 15.27
C ILE A 51 4.60 7.13 15.94
N PRO A 52 3.95 6.15 15.25
CA PRO A 52 3.84 4.80 15.78
C PRO A 52 5.20 4.06 15.74
N HIS A 53 5.20 2.83 16.24
CA HIS A 53 6.39 1.99 16.21
C HIS A 53 7.01 1.90 14.81
N PRO A 54 8.32 1.65 14.69
CA PRO A 54 9.00 1.58 13.39
C PRO A 54 8.33 0.66 12.36
N PRO A 55 8.19 1.11 11.11
CA PRO A 55 8.85 2.27 10.50
C PRO A 55 8.10 3.60 10.61
N GLY A 56 7.09 3.77 11.48
CA GLY A 56 6.39 5.03 11.69
C GLY A 56 5.22 5.31 10.73
N ASN A 57 5.02 4.54 9.68
CA ASN A 57 3.87 4.51 8.77
C ASN A 57 3.32 5.90 8.34
N PRO A 58 4.16 6.86 7.89
CA PRO A 58 3.77 8.27 7.77
C PRO A 58 2.60 8.53 6.82
N PHE A 59 2.49 7.79 5.72
CA PHE A 59 1.37 7.96 4.81
C PHE A 59 0.04 7.54 5.45
N PHE A 60 0.03 6.43 6.22
CA PHE A 60 -1.17 6.01 6.93
C PHE A 60 -1.58 7.03 7.98
N VAL A 61 -0.64 7.52 8.79
CA VAL A 61 -0.91 8.50 9.86
C VAL A 61 -1.51 9.77 9.28
N ALA A 62 -0.93 10.31 8.20
CA ALA A 62 -1.45 11.49 7.53
C ALA A 62 -2.84 11.26 6.92
N LEU A 63 -3.04 10.13 6.21
CA LEU A 63 -4.34 9.75 5.65
C LEU A 63 -5.40 9.57 6.73
N GLY A 64 -5.06 8.85 7.81
CA GLY A 64 -5.95 8.63 8.95
C GLY A 64 -6.35 9.95 9.62
N ARG A 65 -5.41 10.90 9.77
CA ARG A 65 -5.73 12.23 10.30
C ARG A 65 -6.72 12.99 9.43
N VAL A 66 -6.46 13.04 8.13
CA VAL A 66 -7.39 13.69 7.17
C VAL A 66 -8.76 13.03 7.23
N TRP A 67 -8.81 11.70 7.26
CA TRP A 67 -10.04 10.94 7.35
C TRP A 67 -10.83 11.21 8.65
N ILE A 68 -10.15 11.29 9.79
CA ILE A 68 -10.75 11.63 11.07
C ILE A 68 -11.40 13.03 11.02
N ILE A 69 -10.72 14.00 10.42
CA ILE A 69 -11.24 15.37 10.27
C ILE A 69 -12.45 15.40 9.33
N LEU A 70 -12.36 14.73 8.19
CA LEU A 70 -13.47 14.67 7.22
C LEU A 70 -14.75 14.07 7.81
N LEU A 71 -14.61 13.11 8.73
CA LEU A 71 -15.76 12.48 9.40
C LEU A 71 -16.13 13.15 10.73
N GLU A 72 -15.49 14.22 11.12
CA GLU A 72 -15.83 14.95 12.37
C GLU A 72 -17.29 15.38 12.45
N PRO A 73 -17.89 15.92 11.37
CA PRO A 73 -19.31 16.32 11.39
C PRO A 73 -20.29 15.18 11.64
N THR A 74 -19.88 13.92 11.49
CA THR A 74 -20.76 12.76 11.75
C THR A 74 -20.99 12.48 13.23
N GLY A 75 -20.19 13.06 14.13
CA GLY A 75 -20.21 12.77 15.56
C GLY A 75 -19.72 11.37 15.95
N LEU A 76 -19.28 10.55 15.02
CA LEU A 76 -18.77 9.21 15.30
C LEU A 76 -17.50 9.25 16.18
N PRO A 77 -17.32 8.31 17.10
CA PRO A 77 -16.06 8.17 17.85
C PRO A 77 -14.84 8.01 16.92
N VAL A 78 -13.68 8.51 17.34
CA VAL A 78 -12.45 8.45 16.53
C VAL A 78 -12.11 7.02 16.11
N ALA A 79 -12.24 6.05 17.02
CA ALA A 79 -11.99 4.64 16.70
C ALA A 79 -12.88 4.14 15.55
N VAL A 80 -14.17 4.46 15.60
CA VAL A 80 -15.12 4.09 14.54
C VAL A 80 -14.77 4.73 13.20
N ARG A 81 -14.33 6.00 13.20
CA ARG A 81 -13.90 6.68 11.98
C ARG A 81 -12.70 5.96 11.34
N VAL A 82 -11.71 5.56 12.15
CA VAL A 82 -10.51 4.87 11.64
C VAL A 82 -10.83 3.43 11.21
N ASN A 83 -11.69 2.72 11.96
CA ASN A 83 -12.18 1.40 11.54
C ASN A 83 -12.95 1.49 10.20
N LEU A 84 -13.72 2.56 10.00
CA LEU A 84 -14.39 2.82 8.72
C LEU A 84 -13.40 3.06 7.57
N LEU A 85 -12.23 3.65 7.82
CA LEU A 85 -11.16 3.75 6.83
C LEU A 85 -10.68 2.36 6.39
N ALA A 86 -10.50 1.43 7.34
CA ALA A 86 -10.15 0.06 7.03
C ALA A 86 -11.23 -0.64 6.19
N ALA A 87 -12.51 -0.45 6.52
CA ALA A 87 -13.63 -0.99 5.75
C ALA A 87 -13.68 -0.42 4.32
N VAL A 88 -13.51 0.89 4.16
CA VAL A 88 -13.55 1.56 2.85
C VAL A 88 -12.37 1.14 1.96
N THR A 89 -11.16 1.06 2.51
CA THR A 89 -9.99 0.63 1.75
C THR A 89 -10.09 -0.83 1.33
N SER A 90 -10.60 -1.71 2.18
CA SER A 90 -10.85 -3.12 1.85
C SER A 90 -11.96 -3.30 0.81
N ALA A 91 -13.03 -2.52 0.91
CA ALA A 91 -14.11 -2.53 -0.08
C ALA A 91 -13.62 -2.02 -1.45
N GLY A 92 -12.80 -0.96 -1.44
CA GLY A 92 -12.11 -0.49 -2.64
C GLY A 92 -11.21 -1.57 -3.25
N ALA A 93 -10.43 -2.25 -2.43
CA ALA A 93 -9.62 -3.39 -2.88
C ALA A 93 -10.49 -4.48 -3.52
N SER A 94 -11.63 -4.80 -2.92
CA SER A 94 -12.59 -5.79 -3.44
C SER A 94 -13.11 -5.41 -4.82
N ALA A 95 -13.40 -4.12 -5.05
CA ALA A 95 -13.82 -3.64 -6.36
C ALA A 95 -12.73 -3.84 -7.44
N PHE A 96 -11.48 -3.54 -7.11
CA PHE A 96 -10.36 -3.78 -8.04
C PHE A 96 -10.05 -5.27 -8.23
N TRP A 97 -10.14 -6.08 -7.18
CA TRP A 97 -10.02 -7.55 -7.30
C TRP A 97 -11.12 -8.14 -8.18
N PHE A 98 -12.34 -7.59 -8.14
CA PHE A 98 -13.40 -7.98 -9.09
C PHE A 98 -12.95 -7.76 -10.53
N LEU A 99 -12.37 -6.59 -10.84
CA LEU A 99 -11.88 -6.29 -12.19
C LEU A 99 -10.75 -7.23 -12.62
N VAL A 100 -9.81 -7.49 -11.71
CA VAL A 100 -8.70 -8.42 -11.95
C VAL A 100 -9.23 -9.84 -12.20
N ALA A 101 -10.06 -10.36 -11.31
CA ALA A 101 -10.64 -11.70 -11.44
C ALA A 101 -11.45 -11.85 -12.73
N HIS A 102 -12.31 -10.88 -13.02
CA HIS A 102 -13.09 -10.86 -14.27
C HIS A 102 -12.19 -10.92 -15.50
N ARG A 103 -11.12 -10.08 -15.53
CA ARG A 103 -10.19 -10.03 -16.67
C ARG A 103 -9.43 -11.34 -16.86
N LEU A 104 -9.10 -12.03 -15.77
CA LEU A 104 -8.41 -13.32 -15.82
C LEU A 104 -9.35 -14.48 -16.17
N LEU A 105 -10.61 -14.41 -15.81
CA LEU A 105 -11.61 -15.44 -16.11
C LEU A 105 -12.09 -15.41 -17.57
N LEU A 106 -12.18 -14.24 -18.19
CA LEU A 106 -12.71 -14.07 -19.54
C LEU A 106 -12.09 -15.02 -20.61
N PRO A 107 -10.76 -15.20 -20.69
CA PRO A 107 -10.17 -16.09 -21.70
C PRO A 107 -10.51 -17.57 -21.49
N VAL A 108 -10.83 -17.96 -20.24
CA VAL A 108 -11.12 -19.34 -19.85
C VAL A 108 -12.61 -19.65 -20.02
N VAL A 109 -13.45 -18.78 -19.44
CA VAL A 109 -14.91 -18.99 -19.37
C VAL A 109 -15.60 -18.60 -20.69
N ARG A 110 -15.07 -17.62 -21.41
CA ARG A 110 -15.57 -17.06 -22.68
C ARG A 110 -17.00 -16.49 -22.63
N ASP A 111 -17.71 -16.64 -21.54
CA ASP A 111 -19.02 -16.05 -21.29
C ASP A 111 -18.88 -14.88 -20.30
N ARG A 112 -19.37 -13.71 -20.69
CA ARG A 112 -19.24 -12.47 -19.90
C ARG A 112 -20.05 -12.49 -18.61
N VAL A 113 -21.21 -13.14 -18.61
CA VAL A 113 -22.07 -13.22 -17.43
C VAL A 113 -21.46 -14.19 -16.42
N ALA A 114 -21.04 -15.37 -16.88
CA ALA A 114 -20.36 -16.35 -16.05
C ALA A 114 -19.05 -15.79 -15.48
N ALA A 115 -18.27 -15.02 -16.26
CA ALA A 115 -17.06 -14.36 -15.77
C ALA A 115 -17.36 -13.32 -14.67
N ARG A 116 -18.47 -12.55 -14.80
CA ARG A 116 -18.91 -11.60 -13.75
C ARG A 116 -19.35 -12.33 -12.48
N ILE A 117 -20.12 -13.40 -12.62
CA ILE A 117 -20.55 -14.23 -11.49
C ILE A 117 -19.34 -14.84 -10.78
N GLY A 118 -18.39 -15.41 -11.53
CA GLY A 118 -17.17 -15.98 -11.00
C GLY A 118 -16.29 -14.94 -10.28
N ALA A 119 -16.16 -13.73 -10.85
CA ALA A 119 -15.45 -12.63 -10.22
C ALA A 119 -16.14 -12.18 -8.92
N GLY A 120 -17.48 -12.08 -8.92
CA GLY A 120 -18.24 -11.76 -7.72
C GLY A 120 -18.10 -12.81 -6.62
N ALA A 121 -18.15 -14.09 -6.98
CA ALA A 121 -17.94 -15.19 -6.04
C ALA A 121 -16.53 -15.17 -5.45
N ALA A 122 -15.49 -14.95 -6.27
CA ALA A 122 -14.11 -14.84 -5.81
C ALA A 122 -13.92 -13.69 -4.81
N VAL A 123 -14.51 -12.52 -5.11
CA VAL A 123 -14.47 -11.35 -4.21
C VAL A 123 -15.22 -11.64 -2.91
N LEU A 124 -16.41 -12.23 -2.97
CA LEU A 124 -17.20 -12.55 -1.78
C LEU A 124 -16.44 -13.54 -0.88
N LEU A 125 -15.89 -14.62 -1.44
CA LEU A 125 -15.08 -15.58 -0.70
C LEU A 125 -13.85 -14.93 -0.05
N GLY A 126 -13.15 -14.05 -0.78
CA GLY A 126 -12.00 -13.32 -0.26
C GLY A 126 -12.38 -12.35 0.86
N ALA A 127 -13.45 -11.56 0.66
CA ALA A 127 -13.89 -10.57 1.62
C ALA A 127 -14.47 -11.18 2.91
N THR A 128 -15.05 -12.37 2.84
CA THR A 128 -15.60 -13.09 4.00
C THR A 128 -14.59 -14.05 4.66
N ALA A 129 -13.38 -14.20 4.09
CA ALA A 129 -12.32 -14.95 4.74
C ALA A 129 -11.97 -14.27 6.09
N TYR A 130 -11.86 -15.07 7.16
CA TYR A 130 -11.74 -14.56 8.54
C TYR A 130 -10.68 -13.47 8.71
N THR A 131 -9.47 -13.69 8.21
CA THR A 131 -8.38 -12.72 8.33
C THR A 131 -8.69 -11.41 7.62
N VAL A 132 -9.24 -11.47 6.39
CA VAL A 132 -9.59 -10.29 5.62
C VAL A 132 -10.72 -9.52 6.29
N TRP A 133 -11.76 -10.22 6.73
CA TRP A 133 -12.90 -9.61 7.43
C TRP A 133 -12.46 -8.95 8.73
N ASN A 134 -11.71 -9.64 9.58
CA ASN A 134 -11.22 -9.10 10.84
C ASN A 134 -10.43 -7.80 10.62
N GLN A 135 -9.45 -7.80 9.71
CA GLN A 135 -8.64 -6.63 9.40
C GLN A 135 -9.43 -5.49 8.72
N SER A 136 -10.59 -5.80 8.15
CA SER A 136 -11.45 -4.82 7.46
C SER A 136 -12.48 -4.17 8.37
N THR A 137 -12.79 -4.78 9.50
CA THR A 137 -13.81 -4.30 10.44
C THR A 137 -13.21 -3.64 11.69
N VAL A 138 -11.93 -3.85 11.92
CA VAL A 138 -11.13 -3.17 12.95
C VAL A 138 -9.78 -2.78 12.35
N ASN A 139 -9.35 -1.55 12.62
CA ASN A 139 -8.03 -1.10 12.17
C ASN A 139 -6.95 -1.61 13.13
N GLU A 140 -6.66 -2.90 13.07
CA GLU A 140 -5.58 -3.50 13.88
C GLU A 140 -4.22 -3.07 13.36
N LYS A 141 -4.07 -3.04 12.02
CA LYS A 141 -2.85 -2.61 11.32
C LYS A 141 -3.21 -1.91 10.01
N VAL A 142 -2.20 -1.36 9.35
CA VAL A 142 -2.36 -0.61 8.09
C VAL A 142 -2.50 -1.50 6.83
N TYR A 143 -2.87 -2.76 7.00
CA TYR A 143 -2.87 -3.75 5.92
C TYR A 143 -3.91 -3.49 4.84
N THR A 144 -5.08 -2.99 5.20
CA THR A 144 -6.19 -2.77 4.27
C THR A 144 -5.83 -1.76 3.18
N LEU A 145 -5.08 -0.71 3.54
CA LEU A 145 -4.55 0.25 2.58
C LEU A 145 -3.54 -0.40 1.63
N SER A 146 -2.66 -1.26 2.15
CA SER A 146 -1.71 -2.01 1.31
C SER A 146 -2.42 -2.96 0.34
N VAL A 147 -3.47 -3.65 0.78
CA VAL A 147 -4.27 -4.55 -0.07
C VAL A 147 -4.97 -3.76 -1.18
N LEU A 148 -5.48 -2.56 -0.88
CA LEU A 148 -6.04 -1.66 -1.90
C LEU A 148 -4.98 -1.29 -2.94
N ILE A 149 -3.80 -0.87 -2.52
CA ILE A 149 -2.71 -0.51 -3.42
C ILE A 149 -2.33 -1.71 -4.31
N ILE A 150 -2.18 -2.90 -3.73
CA ILE A 150 -1.87 -4.13 -4.47
C ILE A 150 -2.95 -4.43 -5.52
N ALA A 151 -4.22 -4.31 -5.16
CA ALA A 151 -5.34 -4.55 -6.08
C ALA A 151 -5.36 -3.55 -7.24
N VAL A 152 -5.15 -2.25 -6.94
CA VAL A 152 -5.05 -1.20 -7.95
C VAL A 152 -3.86 -1.44 -8.88
N VAL A 153 -2.69 -1.76 -8.34
CA VAL A 153 -1.48 -2.04 -9.12
C VAL A 153 -1.70 -3.25 -10.03
N GLY A 154 -2.31 -4.32 -9.52
CA GLY A 154 -2.67 -5.49 -10.33
C GLY A 154 -3.60 -5.13 -11.49
N TRP A 155 -4.61 -4.30 -11.24
CA TRP A 155 -5.50 -3.80 -12.29
C TRP A 155 -4.77 -2.92 -13.31
N LEU A 156 -3.95 -1.97 -12.85
CA LEU A 156 -3.16 -1.10 -13.73
C LEU A 156 -2.21 -1.91 -14.63
N ALA A 157 -1.57 -2.94 -14.10
CA ALA A 157 -0.70 -3.83 -14.86
C ALA A 157 -1.46 -4.56 -15.99
N LEU A 158 -2.64 -5.12 -15.67
CA LEU A 158 -3.48 -5.77 -16.67
C LEU A 158 -3.96 -4.77 -17.73
N ARG A 159 -4.39 -3.59 -17.32
CA ARG A 159 -4.81 -2.52 -18.26
C ARG A 159 -3.66 -2.05 -19.15
N TRP A 160 -2.45 -1.93 -18.58
CA TRP A 160 -1.26 -1.62 -19.37
C TRP A 160 -1.00 -2.70 -20.42
N ARG A 161 -1.02 -3.97 -20.05
CA ARG A 161 -0.82 -5.08 -20.99
C ARG A 161 -1.83 -5.03 -22.14
N ASP A 162 -3.10 -4.78 -21.82
CA ASP A 162 -4.18 -4.74 -22.81
C ASP A 162 -4.03 -3.57 -23.78
N ARG A 163 -3.41 -2.47 -23.35
CA ARG A 163 -3.26 -1.21 -24.09
C ARG A 163 -1.80 -0.86 -24.44
N ARG A 164 -0.88 -1.80 -24.29
CA ARG A 164 0.57 -1.53 -24.40
C ARG A 164 1.01 -0.92 -25.73
N ASP A 165 0.27 -1.19 -26.79
CA ASP A 165 0.54 -0.70 -28.14
C ASP A 165 -0.06 0.70 -28.38
N GLU A 166 -0.86 1.21 -27.45
CA GLU A 166 -1.45 2.55 -27.51
C GLU A 166 -0.46 3.61 -27.01
N PRO A 167 -0.41 4.80 -27.64
CA PRO A 167 0.41 5.91 -27.16
C PRO A 167 0.02 6.30 -25.72
N GLY A 168 1.03 6.48 -24.87
CA GLY A 168 0.83 6.93 -23.48
C GLY A 168 0.39 5.83 -22.50
N SER A 169 0.32 4.58 -22.94
CA SER A 169 -0.01 3.43 -22.05
C SER A 169 0.96 3.28 -20.88
N GLU A 170 2.21 3.71 -21.03
CA GLU A 170 3.22 3.69 -19.96
C GLU A 170 2.79 4.48 -18.69
N ARG A 171 1.83 5.41 -18.83
CA ARG A 171 1.28 6.14 -17.65
C ARG A 171 0.67 5.19 -16.63
N LEU A 172 0.11 4.07 -17.05
CA LEU A 172 -0.46 3.06 -16.16
C LEU A 172 0.63 2.40 -15.30
N LEU A 173 1.80 2.12 -15.89
CA LEU A 173 2.95 1.61 -15.13
C LEU A 173 3.55 2.68 -14.21
N LEU A 174 3.59 3.95 -14.64
CA LEU A 174 4.06 5.05 -13.82
C LEU A 174 3.18 5.22 -12.57
N TRP A 175 1.86 5.14 -12.71
CA TRP A 175 0.94 5.12 -11.57
C TRP A 175 1.15 3.90 -10.68
N ALA A 176 1.37 2.71 -11.27
CA ALA A 176 1.64 1.51 -10.49
C ALA A 176 2.91 1.66 -9.63
N VAL A 177 4.00 2.16 -10.22
CA VAL A 177 5.27 2.40 -9.50
C VAL A 177 5.11 3.47 -8.42
N TYR A 178 4.42 4.57 -8.72
CA TYR A 178 4.11 5.62 -7.75
C TYR A 178 3.34 5.06 -6.55
N LEU A 179 2.28 4.28 -6.79
CA LEU A 179 1.46 3.69 -5.73
C LEU A 179 2.24 2.69 -4.88
N LEU A 180 3.13 1.88 -5.48
CA LEU A 180 4.00 0.98 -4.73
C LEU A 180 4.97 1.76 -3.84
N ALA A 181 5.58 2.81 -4.36
CA ALA A 181 6.48 3.67 -3.60
C ALA A 181 5.73 4.41 -2.47
N LEU A 182 4.54 4.95 -2.75
CA LEU A 182 3.69 5.59 -1.74
C LEU A 182 3.25 4.58 -0.66
N GLY A 183 2.83 3.40 -1.09
CA GLY A 183 2.43 2.33 -0.18
C GLY A 183 3.57 1.87 0.74
N SER A 184 4.83 1.91 0.28
CA SER A 184 5.98 1.56 1.11
C SER A 184 6.13 2.47 2.34
N THR A 185 5.70 3.72 2.24
CA THR A 185 5.68 4.68 3.37
C THR A 185 4.51 4.46 4.33
N SER A 186 3.58 3.58 3.96
CA SER A 186 2.53 3.08 4.86
C SER A 186 2.90 1.71 5.43
N HIS A 187 3.22 0.73 4.58
CA HIS A 187 3.63 -0.60 5.02
C HIS A 187 4.39 -1.35 3.92
N LEU A 188 5.47 -2.06 4.29
CA LEU A 188 6.29 -2.83 3.35
C LEU A 188 5.51 -3.91 2.57
N MET A 189 4.36 -4.38 3.07
CA MET A 189 3.48 -5.29 2.34
C MET A 189 3.08 -4.73 0.98
N SER A 190 2.97 -3.41 0.84
CA SER A 190 2.60 -2.76 -0.42
C SER A 190 3.59 -3.02 -1.55
N VAL A 191 4.87 -3.28 -1.26
CA VAL A 191 5.89 -3.53 -2.28
C VAL A 191 6.08 -5.01 -2.63
N LEU A 192 5.41 -5.93 -1.92
CA LEU A 192 5.49 -7.36 -2.22
C LEU A 192 5.18 -7.71 -3.69
N PRO A 193 4.25 -7.03 -4.39
CA PRO A 193 3.99 -7.33 -5.80
C PRO A 193 5.07 -6.83 -6.76
N LEU A 194 6.06 -6.05 -6.32
CA LEU A 194 7.07 -5.46 -7.21
C LEU A 194 7.83 -6.49 -8.06
N PRO A 195 8.34 -7.62 -7.52
CA PRO A 195 8.98 -8.66 -8.34
C PRO A 195 8.02 -9.27 -9.38
N ALA A 196 6.77 -9.52 -8.97
CA ALA A 196 5.75 -10.07 -9.87
C ALA A 196 5.39 -9.06 -10.97
N LEU A 197 5.26 -7.77 -10.65
CA LEU A 197 5.04 -6.71 -11.62
C LEU A 197 6.22 -6.61 -12.60
N GLY A 198 7.46 -6.69 -12.11
CA GLY A 198 8.66 -6.70 -12.94
C GLY A 198 8.66 -7.85 -13.95
N LEU A 199 8.42 -9.08 -13.48
CA LEU A 199 8.30 -10.26 -14.33
C LEU A 199 7.14 -10.15 -15.31
N PHE A 200 6.01 -9.60 -14.90
CA PHE A 200 4.85 -9.37 -15.76
C PHE A 200 5.16 -8.39 -16.88
N VAL A 201 5.88 -7.30 -16.60
CA VAL A 201 6.31 -6.31 -17.60
C VAL A 201 7.30 -6.94 -18.56
N LEU A 202 8.28 -7.68 -18.05
CA LEU A 202 9.27 -8.40 -18.87
C LEU A 202 8.60 -9.39 -19.83
N ALA A 203 7.60 -10.13 -19.38
CA ALA A 203 6.87 -11.10 -20.19
C ALA A 203 5.89 -10.45 -21.18
N SER A 204 5.34 -9.27 -20.84
CA SER A 204 4.27 -8.65 -21.64
C SER A 204 4.76 -7.64 -22.66
N GLY A 205 5.85 -6.89 -22.38
CA GLY A 205 6.35 -5.84 -23.27
C GLY A 205 7.61 -5.16 -22.72
N PRO A 206 8.76 -5.85 -22.71
CA PRO A 206 10.01 -5.37 -22.09
C PRO A 206 10.53 -4.08 -22.73
N ALA A 207 10.16 -3.76 -23.96
CA ALA A 207 10.59 -2.55 -24.66
C ALA A 207 10.26 -1.25 -23.92
N VAL A 208 9.24 -1.24 -23.05
CA VAL A 208 8.90 -0.08 -22.21
C VAL A 208 10.03 0.29 -21.25
N LEU A 209 10.78 -0.70 -20.76
CA LEU A 209 11.90 -0.51 -19.84
C LEU A 209 13.14 0.10 -20.52
N LEU A 210 13.22 0.00 -21.84
CA LEU A 210 14.30 0.58 -22.65
C LEU A 210 14.04 2.05 -23.02
N ARG A 211 12.88 2.60 -22.67
CA ARG A 211 12.51 4.00 -22.98
C ARG A 211 13.02 4.96 -21.90
N PRO A 212 14.04 5.81 -22.17
CA PRO A 212 14.55 6.74 -21.16
C PRO A 212 13.49 7.68 -20.60
N ALA A 213 12.52 8.10 -21.42
CA ALA A 213 11.40 8.94 -21.02
C ALA A 213 10.53 8.32 -19.90
N VAL A 214 10.48 7.00 -19.78
CA VAL A 214 9.75 6.31 -18.68
C VAL A 214 10.50 6.52 -17.39
N TRP A 215 11.82 6.34 -17.38
CA TRP A 215 12.64 6.51 -16.18
C TRP A 215 12.72 7.97 -15.71
N VAL A 216 12.86 8.91 -16.65
CA VAL A 216 12.84 10.36 -16.35
C VAL A 216 11.55 10.77 -15.64
N ARG A 217 10.41 10.13 -15.95
CA ARG A 217 9.14 10.37 -15.27
C ARG A 217 8.96 9.54 -14.00
N ALA A 218 9.46 8.31 -13.96
CA ALA A 218 9.32 7.42 -12.82
C ALA A 218 10.11 7.93 -11.60
N VAL A 219 11.35 8.38 -11.81
CA VAL A 219 12.23 8.85 -10.72
C VAL A 219 11.58 9.96 -9.88
N PRO A 220 11.10 11.09 -10.45
CA PRO A 220 10.46 12.14 -9.66
C PRO A 220 9.15 11.68 -9.00
N LEU A 221 8.39 10.77 -9.61
CA LEU A 221 7.19 10.21 -9.00
C LEU A 221 7.53 9.35 -7.78
N VAL A 222 8.56 8.51 -7.87
CA VAL A 222 9.06 7.73 -6.73
C VAL A 222 9.58 8.65 -5.64
N ALA A 223 10.39 9.66 -5.98
CA ALA A 223 10.89 10.64 -5.02
C ALA A 223 9.73 11.39 -4.31
N LEU A 224 8.70 11.80 -5.06
CA LEU A 224 7.50 12.41 -4.51
C LEU A 224 6.77 11.48 -3.53
N ALA A 225 6.61 10.21 -3.89
CA ALA A 225 5.97 9.22 -3.03
C ALA A 225 6.78 9.01 -1.73
N LEU A 226 8.08 8.81 -1.85
CA LEU A 226 8.97 8.58 -0.72
C LEU A 226 9.15 9.82 0.17
N SER A 227 8.84 11.03 -0.34
CA SER A 227 8.91 12.26 0.45
C SER A 227 7.96 12.27 1.66
N PHE A 228 6.96 11.40 1.70
CA PHE A 228 6.16 11.18 2.91
C PHE A 228 7.00 10.77 4.12
N ASN A 229 8.14 10.11 3.92
CA ASN A 229 9.05 9.78 5.01
C ASN A 229 9.69 11.01 5.67
N LEU A 230 9.68 12.18 5.02
CA LEU A 230 10.11 13.45 5.65
C LEU A 230 9.21 13.84 6.83
N PHE A 231 7.98 13.34 6.86
CA PHE A 231 7.10 13.51 8.02
C PHE A 231 7.78 13.04 9.31
N LEU A 232 8.53 11.96 9.27
CA LEU A 232 9.12 11.32 10.45
C LEU A 232 10.08 12.25 11.20
N PRO A 233 11.21 12.72 10.62
CA PRO A 233 12.13 13.60 11.32
C PRO A 233 11.53 14.98 11.58
N LEU A 234 10.68 15.50 10.68
CA LEU A 234 10.02 16.79 10.87
C LEU A 234 9.02 16.74 12.03
N ARG A 235 8.32 15.64 12.21
CA ARG A 235 7.37 15.48 13.29
C ARG A 235 8.07 15.14 14.61
N ALA A 236 9.10 14.29 14.58
CA ALA A 236 9.91 14.00 15.76
C ALA A 236 10.52 15.28 16.37
N ALA A 237 11.00 16.21 15.54
CA ALA A 237 11.52 17.50 15.99
C ALA A 237 10.48 18.41 16.68
N GLN A 238 9.19 18.08 16.63
CA GLN A 238 8.10 18.81 17.29
C GLN A 238 7.64 18.15 18.60
N ASP A 239 8.36 17.14 19.06
CA ASP A 239 8.07 16.41 20.31
C ASP A 239 6.61 15.96 20.40
N PRO A 240 6.14 15.07 19.50
CA PRO A 240 4.75 14.62 19.51
C PRO A 240 4.45 13.77 20.74
N VAL A 241 3.20 13.83 21.21
CA VAL A 241 2.71 13.06 22.40
C VAL A 241 2.99 11.56 22.27
N ILE A 242 2.99 11.02 21.05
CA ILE A 242 3.36 9.64 20.76
C ILE A 242 4.50 9.68 19.77
N ASN A 243 5.65 9.15 20.16
CA ASN A 243 6.89 9.07 19.38
C ASN A 243 7.60 7.73 19.64
N GLU A 244 6.95 6.62 19.33
CA GLU A 244 7.51 5.28 19.58
C GLU A 244 8.65 4.93 18.63
N GLY A 245 8.62 5.47 17.43
CA GLY A 245 9.70 5.25 16.45
C GLY A 245 10.93 6.09 16.68
N ASP A 246 10.80 7.18 17.43
CA ASP A 246 11.84 8.20 17.69
C ASP A 246 12.81 8.43 16.50
N PRO A 247 12.28 8.77 15.32
CA PRO A 247 13.08 8.89 14.10
C PRO A 247 13.76 10.27 14.03
N THR A 248 14.46 10.63 15.08
CA THR A 248 15.18 11.91 15.16
C THR A 248 16.38 11.91 14.22
N CYS A 249 16.75 13.10 13.77
CA CYS A 249 17.95 13.32 12.99
C CYS A 249 18.70 14.50 13.63
N GLU A 250 19.63 14.18 14.52
CA GLU A 250 20.48 15.17 15.21
C GLU A 250 21.86 15.25 14.55
N PRO A 251 22.56 16.40 14.66
CA PRO A 251 22.28 17.57 15.47
C PRO A 251 21.49 18.67 14.76
N LEU A 252 20.72 19.42 15.53
CA LEU A 252 20.00 20.65 15.26
C LEU A 252 19.94 21.13 13.78
N GLY A 253 18.87 20.73 13.11
CA GLY A 253 18.67 21.03 11.72
C GLY A 253 19.42 20.06 10.82
N PRO A 254 18.82 18.88 10.54
CA PRO A 254 19.41 17.92 9.65
C PRO A 254 19.63 18.58 8.29
N ARG A 255 20.85 18.50 7.79
CA ARG A 255 21.10 18.91 6.41
C ARG A 255 20.23 18.04 5.51
N ALA A 256 19.64 18.64 4.48
CA ALA A 256 18.79 17.89 3.56
C ALA A 256 19.50 16.64 2.98
N GLY A 257 20.85 16.71 2.82
CA GLY A 257 21.65 15.56 2.42
C GLY A 257 21.69 14.42 3.44
N ASP A 258 21.69 14.73 4.73
CA ASP A 258 21.73 13.71 5.80
C ASP A 258 20.40 12.96 5.88
N ILE A 259 19.28 13.69 5.75
CA ILE A 259 17.96 13.07 5.64
C ILE A 259 17.85 12.23 4.37
N ALA A 260 18.30 12.76 3.23
CA ALA A 260 18.24 12.03 1.97
C ALA A 260 19.07 10.75 2.02
N SER A 261 20.24 10.79 2.65
CA SER A 261 21.07 9.61 2.89
C SER A 261 20.32 8.57 3.73
N ALA A 262 19.78 8.96 4.88
CA ALA A 262 19.04 8.07 5.75
C ALA A 262 17.79 7.49 5.05
N LEU A 263 17.09 8.28 4.25
CA LEU A 263 15.90 7.82 3.52
C LEU A 263 16.22 6.86 2.36
N VAL A 264 17.35 7.02 1.72
CA VAL A 264 17.69 6.29 0.47
C VAL A 264 18.70 5.17 0.71
N TRP A 265 19.77 5.45 1.44
CA TRP A 265 20.91 4.53 1.57
C TRP A 265 20.93 3.75 2.87
N ASP A 266 20.51 4.39 3.96
CA ASP A 266 20.52 3.79 5.28
C ASP A 266 19.25 3.00 5.58
N ASN A 267 18.23 3.10 4.73
CA ASN A 267 16.98 2.35 4.81
C ASN A 267 17.14 0.94 4.23
N HIS A 268 17.48 -0.02 5.03
CA HIS A 268 18.29 -1.14 4.63
C HIS A 268 17.67 -2.46 4.31
N LEU A 269 17.73 -2.74 3.07
CA LEU A 269 17.96 -4.10 2.55
C LEU A 269 19.42 -4.60 2.77
N TRP A 270 20.40 -3.72 3.02
CA TRP A 270 21.82 -4.05 2.85
C TRP A 270 22.74 -3.84 4.05
N GLY A 271 22.35 -3.09 5.04
CA GLY A 271 23.22 -2.77 6.18
C GLY A 271 22.45 -2.15 7.33
N GLY A 272 23.05 -1.94 8.48
CA GLY A 272 22.44 -1.31 9.64
C GLY A 272 22.58 0.21 9.62
N SER A 273 22.10 0.86 10.66
CA SER A 273 22.22 2.31 10.87
C SER A 273 23.64 2.78 11.19
N GLU A 274 24.62 1.86 11.28
CA GLU A 274 26.00 2.19 11.56
C GLU A 274 26.60 3.06 10.47
N GLY A 275 27.11 4.24 10.85
CA GLY A 275 27.69 5.23 9.93
C GLY A 275 26.67 6.16 9.27
N SER A 276 25.37 6.05 9.58
CA SER A 276 24.36 7.00 9.15
C SER A 276 24.57 8.37 9.78
N ALA A 277 24.31 9.43 9.00
CA ALA A 277 24.25 10.79 9.51
C ALA A 277 23.04 11.03 10.42
N CYS A 278 21.97 10.24 10.27
CA CYS A 278 20.78 10.24 11.08
C CYS A 278 20.48 8.83 11.63
N PRO A 279 21.25 8.33 12.63
CA PRO A 279 21.15 6.94 13.09
C PRO A 279 19.76 6.56 13.57
N ALA A 280 19.08 7.40 14.33
CA ALA A 280 17.74 7.11 14.86
C ALA A 280 16.69 7.00 13.74
N LEU A 281 16.70 7.91 12.76
CA LEU A 281 15.83 7.83 11.58
C LEU A 281 16.12 6.55 10.77
N SER A 282 17.38 6.25 10.56
CA SER A 282 17.80 5.06 9.83
C SER A 282 17.37 3.79 10.55
N HIS A 283 17.59 3.71 11.88
CA HIS A 283 17.17 2.61 12.75
C HIS A 283 15.63 2.39 12.66
N ALA A 284 14.85 3.46 12.73
CA ALA A 284 13.39 3.39 12.63
C ALA A 284 12.97 2.85 11.25
N LEU A 285 13.48 3.40 10.16
CA LEU A 285 13.16 2.98 8.79
C LEU A 285 13.61 1.54 8.50
N ALA A 286 14.78 1.14 8.98
CA ALA A 286 15.29 -0.22 8.86
C ALA A 286 14.56 -1.22 9.77
N ARG A 287 13.75 -0.75 10.72
CA ARG A 287 13.02 -1.59 11.69
C ARG A 287 13.98 -2.45 12.52
N GLU A 288 15.13 -1.91 12.91
CA GLU A 288 16.19 -2.63 13.63
C GLU A 288 15.74 -3.12 15.00
N GLN A 289 14.76 -2.47 15.63
CA GLN A 289 14.15 -2.91 16.89
C GLN A 289 13.68 -4.38 16.86
N TYR A 290 13.36 -4.92 15.68
CA TYR A 290 12.92 -6.31 15.56
C TYR A 290 14.08 -7.31 15.41
N GLN A 291 15.35 -6.86 15.49
CA GLN A 291 16.55 -7.68 15.40
C GLN A 291 16.51 -8.69 14.24
N LYS A 292 16.04 -8.24 13.08
CA LYS A 292 15.86 -9.13 11.93
C LYS A 292 17.21 -9.49 11.35
N PRO A 293 17.58 -10.78 11.32
CA PRO A 293 18.80 -11.17 10.66
C PRO A 293 18.73 -10.80 9.18
N SER A 294 19.83 -10.37 8.60
CA SER A 294 19.96 -10.10 7.16
C SER A 294 19.60 -11.34 6.34
N ILE A 295 19.28 -11.17 5.06
CA ILE A 295 19.02 -12.30 4.16
C ILE A 295 20.21 -13.29 4.17
N ARG A 296 21.46 -12.79 4.21
CA ARG A 296 22.65 -13.64 4.32
C ARG A 296 22.68 -14.49 5.59
N GLN A 297 22.27 -13.92 6.72
CA GLN A 297 22.21 -14.63 8.01
C GLN A 297 21.05 -15.66 8.05
N ARG A 298 20.01 -15.46 7.23
CA ARG A 298 18.89 -16.40 7.11
C ARG A 298 19.14 -17.54 6.12
N MET A 299 20.11 -17.38 5.23
CA MET A 299 20.51 -18.46 4.33
C MET A 299 21.30 -19.46 5.15
N ALA A 300 20.63 -20.53 5.60
CA ALA A 300 21.34 -21.66 6.16
C ALA A 300 22.39 -22.16 5.16
N PRO A 301 23.60 -22.48 5.60
CA PRO A 301 24.57 -23.10 4.71
C PRO A 301 23.96 -24.41 4.18
N PHE A 302 24.10 -24.64 2.88
CA PHE A 302 23.61 -25.87 2.21
C PHE A 302 24.32 -27.16 2.66
N SER A 303 25.08 -27.09 3.75
CA SER A 303 25.81 -28.21 4.34
C SER A 303 25.12 -28.63 5.65
N HIS A 304 23.97 -29.26 5.53
CA HIS A 304 23.43 -30.18 6.54
C HIS A 304 22.77 -31.36 5.86
#